data_a8d9592716013be21161ac82e5611cdc
#
_entry.id   a8d9592716013be21161ac82e5611cdc
#
_cell.length_a   1.000
_cell.length_b   1.000
_cell.length_c   1.000
_cell.angle_alpha   90.00
_cell.angle_beta   90.00
_cell.angle_gamma   90.00
#
_symmetry.space_group_name_H-M   'P 1'
#
loop_
_entity.id
_entity.type
_entity.pdbx_description
1 polymer ?
#
loop_
_entity_poly.entity_id
_entity_poly.type
_entity_poly.pdbx_seq_one_letter_code
_entity_poly.pdbx_strand_id
1 'polypeptide(L)'
;LSAYITALTKSVQWALDLGEFYSPAQIDIAKKVLTEAERRVALLARGEEDWTRKTGLVVRGYYSSIDDSPQPYGLEIPEGFDFSKPAPLYVWLHGRGDKTTDMHFIHQRMTRQGQVAPENAIVVHPFGRHCMGFKSAGEIDVLECVQHVSEHYKIDTRRIALMGFSMGGAGAWHLGAHYADQWVAVGPGAGFAETKEYIKLQTEDYPAEYVQTLWGMYDVPNYVRNLFNLPTIAYSGELDKQIQAAQVMERAYQAEGAKLPHIIGPGM
;
A
#
# COMPACT_ATOMS: atom_id res chain seq x y z
N LEU A 1 16.00 3.14 20.24
CA LEU A 1 16.39 2.67 18.90
C LEU A 1 15.46 3.30 17.88
N SER A 2 15.99 3.66 16.70
CA SER A 2 15.15 4.25 15.65
C SER A 2 14.16 3.21 15.11
N ALA A 3 12.98 3.66 14.67
CA ALA A 3 11.96 2.80 14.07
C ALA A 3 12.50 1.97 12.89
N TYR A 4 13.57 2.45 12.24
CA TYR A 4 14.25 1.77 11.13
C TYR A 4 14.93 0.45 11.48
N ILE A 5 15.27 0.26 12.76
CA ILE A 5 15.88 -0.96 13.29
C ILE A 5 14.83 -1.79 14.01
N THR A 6 14.00 -1.12 14.82
CA THR A 6 12.96 -1.82 15.57
C THR A 6 11.93 -2.50 14.69
N ALA A 7 11.58 -1.94 13.52
CA ALA A 7 10.71 -2.62 12.56
C ALA A 7 11.32 -3.94 12.04
N LEU A 8 12.64 -3.97 11.81
CA LEU A 8 13.34 -5.18 11.37
C LEU A 8 13.33 -6.25 12.46
N THR A 9 13.71 -5.90 13.70
CA THR A 9 13.78 -6.85 14.81
C THR A 9 12.40 -7.32 15.26
N LYS A 10 11.40 -6.39 15.34
CA LYS A 10 10.00 -6.73 15.62
C LYS A 10 9.47 -7.79 14.65
N SER A 11 9.75 -7.63 13.35
CA SER A 11 9.20 -8.52 12.33
C SER A 11 9.63 -9.99 12.52
N VAL A 12 10.85 -10.22 12.96
CA VAL A 12 11.35 -11.57 13.27
C VAL A 12 10.84 -12.06 14.61
N GLN A 13 10.82 -11.19 15.63
CA GLN A 13 10.29 -11.52 16.94
C GLN A 13 8.83 -11.96 16.86
N TRP A 14 7.99 -11.20 16.17
CA TRP A 14 6.58 -11.54 16.00
C TRP A 14 6.36 -12.83 15.22
N ALA A 15 7.18 -13.06 14.17
CA ALA A 15 7.10 -14.33 13.46
C ALA A 15 7.43 -15.54 14.34
N LEU A 16 8.33 -15.38 15.32
CA LEU A 16 8.63 -16.41 16.34
C LEU A 16 7.48 -16.56 17.34
N ASP A 17 7.02 -15.45 17.91
CA ASP A 17 6.00 -15.44 18.98
C ASP A 17 4.65 -15.97 18.48
N LEU A 18 4.29 -15.67 17.23
CA LEU A 18 3.03 -16.05 16.59
C LEU A 18 3.12 -17.36 15.77
N GLY A 19 4.29 -17.98 15.67
CA GLY A 19 4.48 -19.21 14.91
C GLY A 19 4.34 -19.02 13.40
N GLU A 20 4.70 -17.86 12.86
CA GLU A 20 4.49 -17.48 11.46
C GLU A 20 5.67 -17.88 10.54
N PHE A 21 6.34 -18.98 10.82
CA PHE A 21 7.28 -19.62 9.92
C PHE A 21 6.57 -20.74 9.14
N TYR A 22 6.12 -20.43 7.93
CA TYR A 22 5.34 -21.34 7.09
C TYR A 22 6.19 -22.29 6.26
N SER A 23 7.51 -22.11 6.22
CA SER A 23 8.45 -23.00 5.56
C SER A 23 9.89 -22.83 6.12
N PRO A 24 10.76 -23.87 6.02
CA PRO A 24 12.14 -23.77 6.47
C PRO A 24 12.95 -22.63 5.80
N ALA A 25 12.65 -22.30 4.55
CA ALA A 25 13.32 -21.22 3.84
C ALA A 25 13.12 -19.84 4.49
N GLN A 26 12.10 -19.67 5.32
CA GLN A 26 11.83 -18.42 6.03
C GLN A 26 12.81 -18.14 7.17
N ILE A 27 13.49 -19.17 7.66
CA ILE A 27 14.60 -19.02 8.61
C ILE A 27 15.74 -18.21 7.98
N ASP A 28 16.05 -18.45 6.70
CA ASP A 28 17.06 -17.68 6.00
C ASP A 28 16.63 -16.25 5.71
N ILE A 29 15.32 -16.03 5.51
CA ILE A 29 14.76 -14.68 5.42
C ILE A 29 14.94 -13.95 6.75
N ALA A 30 14.59 -14.57 7.88
CA ALA A 30 14.78 -13.99 9.22
C ALA A 30 16.24 -13.60 9.47
N LYS A 31 17.20 -14.50 9.15
CA LYS A 31 18.62 -14.22 9.28
C LYS A 31 19.05 -13.01 8.46
N LYS A 32 18.60 -12.87 7.20
CA LYS A 32 18.92 -11.72 6.35
C LYS A 32 18.36 -10.40 6.91
N VAL A 33 17.14 -10.43 7.43
CA VAL A 33 16.52 -9.26 8.08
C VAL A 33 17.28 -8.85 9.33
N LEU A 34 17.68 -9.83 10.18
CA LEU A 34 18.47 -9.56 11.38
C LEU A 34 19.87 -9.06 11.04
N THR A 35 20.53 -9.62 10.02
CA THR A 35 21.84 -9.14 9.54
C THR A 35 21.79 -7.67 9.12
N GLU A 36 20.70 -7.25 8.44
CA GLU A 36 20.51 -5.83 8.10
C GLU A 36 20.27 -4.98 9.36
N ALA A 37 19.52 -5.47 10.35
CA ALA A 37 19.36 -4.76 11.62
C ALA A 37 20.69 -4.58 12.36
N GLU A 38 21.50 -5.63 12.47
CA GLU A 38 22.86 -5.60 13.07
C GLU A 38 23.77 -4.61 12.33
N ARG A 39 23.75 -4.62 11.00
CA ARG A 39 24.53 -3.68 10.17
C ARG A 39 24.13 -2.23 10.50
N ARG A 40 22.83 -1.93 10.61
CA ARG A 40 22.35 -0.59 10.95
C ARG A 40 22.72 -0.16 12.37
N VAL A 41 22.66 -1.07 13.33
CA VAL A 41 23.15 -0.79 14.71
C VAL A 41 24.62 -0.44 14.71
N ALA A 42 25.45 -1.20 13.97
CA ALA A 42 26.87 -0.94 13.86
C ALA A 42 27.19 0.41 13.18
N LEU A 43 26.40 0.84 12.20
CA LEU A 43 26.53 2.16 11.56
C LEU A 43 26.15 3.27 12.53
N LEU A 44 25.00 3.16 13.21
CA LEU A 44 24.58 4.15 14.20
C LEU A 44 25.58 4.34 15.35
N ALA A 45 26.25 3.25 15.78
CA ALA A 45 27.30 3.34 16.79
C ALA A 45 28.50 4.19 16.33
N ARG A 46 28.65 4.41 15.01
CA ARG A 46 29.66 5.28 14.41
C ARG A 46 29.10 6.65 14.00
N GLY A 47 27.82 6.93 14.26
CA GLY A 47 27.13 8.14 13.82
C GLY A 47 26.78 8.17 12.33
N GLU A 48 26.69 7.00 11.70
CA GLU A 48 26.42 6.84 10.28
C GLU A 48 25.00 6.33 10.03
N GLU A 49 24.34 6.82 8.96
CA GLU A 49 22.99 6.40 8.52
C GLU A 49 22.93 6.33 7.00
N ASP A 50 23.55 5.30 6.38
CA ASP A 50 23.63 5.18 4.93
C ASP A 50 22.27 4.99 4.23
N TRP A 51 21.29 4.38 4.91
CA TRP A 51 19.96 4.11 4.37
C TRP A 51 19.09 5.36 4.20
N THR A 52 19.45 6.49 4.77
CA THR A 52 18.65 7.73 4.69
C THR A 52 18.75 8.44 3.34
N ARG A 53 19.85 8.24 2.63
CA ARG A 53 20.12 8.80 1.29
C ARG A 53 20.58 7.76 0.27
N LYS A 54 20.29 6.49 0.53
CA LYS A 54 20.59 5.41 -0.39
C LYS A 54 19.60 5.41 -1.55
N THR A 55 20.07 5.18 -2.77
CA THR A 55 19.26 4.86 -3.96
C THR A 55 18.97 3.36 -4.06
N GLY A 56 18.11 2.96 -4.98
CA GLY A 56 17.65 1.58 -5.13
C GLY A 56 16.60 1.20 -4.09
N LEU A 57 16.68 -0.03 -3.63
CA LEU A 57 15.72 -0.59 -2.67
C LEU A 57 16.13 -0.25 -1.23
N VAL A 58 15.25 0.40 -0.50
CA VAL A 58 15.46 0.81 0.89
C VAL A 58 14.25 0.45 1.74
N VAL A 59 14.45 -0.25 2.85
CA VAL A 59 13.41 -0.43 3.86
C VAL A 59 13.61 0.58 4.97
N ARG A 60 12.52 1.23 5.38
CA ARG A 60 12.48 2.14 6.51
C ARG A 60 11.31 1.76 7.44
N GLY A 61 11.13 2.51 8.50
CA GLY A 61 10.04 2.34 9.44
C GLY A 61 9.72 3.63 10.17
N TYR A 62 8.55 3.69 10.76
CA TYR A 62 8.09 4.77 11.63
C TYR A 62 7.34 4.15 12.83
N TYR A 63 7.11 4.93 13.87
CA TYR A 63 6.22 4.52 14.96
C TYR A 63 4.80 4.98 14.66
N SER A 64 3.84 4.06 14.67
CA SER A 64 2.44 4.40 14.41
C SER A 64 1.82 5.15 15.57
N SER A 65 1.01 6.16 15.28
CA SER A 65 0.23 6.91 16.27
C SER A 65 -0.90 6.09 16.91
N ILE A 66 -1.25 4.92 16.34
CA ILE A 66 -2.31 4.06 16.86
C ILE A 66 -1.86 3.33 18.15
N ASP A 67 -0.63 2.80 18.14
CA ASP A 67 -0.18 1.80 19.14
C ASP A 67 1.32 1.87 19.44
N ASP A 68 2.01 2.91 19.00
CA ASP A 68 3.47 3.08 19.10
C ASP A 68 4.28 1.91 18.51
N SER A 69 3.67 1.05 17.73
CA SER A 69 4.38 -0.06 17.10
C SER A 69 5.22 0.41 15.90
N PRO A 70 6.43 -0.13 15.70
CA PRO A 70 7.25 0.20 14.55
C PRO A 70 6.70 -0.48 13.30
N GLN A 71 6.25 0.32 12.32
CA GLN A 71 5.69 -0.14 11.06
C GLN A 71 6.72 -0.01 9.94
N PRO A 72 6.91 -1.07 9.11
CA PRO A 72 7.84 -1.04 8.00
C PRO A 72 7.20 -0.46 6.74
N TYR A 73 8.02 0.15 5.89
CA TYR A 73 7.69 0.44 4.51
C TYR A 73 8.90 0.30 3.59
N GLY A 74 8.66 0.05 2.30
CA GLY A 74 9.69 -0.01 1.28
C GLY A 74 9.75 1.28 0.48
N LEU A 75 10.96 1.63 0.02
CA LEU A 75 11.19 2.68 -0.97
C LEU A 75 11.92 2.12 -2.16
N GLU A 76 11.58 2.64 -3.34
CA GLU A 76 12.37 2.51 -4.56
C GLU A 76 12.77 3.92 -4.99
N ILE A 77 14.06 4.20 -4.90
CA ILE A 77 14.64 5.51 -5.20
C ILE A 77 15.53 5.35 -6.44
N PRO A 78 15.26 6.07 -7.54
CA PRO A 78 16.02 5.93 -8.76
C PRO A 78 17.52 6.15 -8.57
N GLU A 79 18.35 5.47 -9.36
CA GLU A 79 19.79 5.76 -9.43
C GLU A 79 20.00 7.20 -9.90
N GLY A 80 20.93 7.89 -9.26
CA GLY A 80 21.21 9.31 -9.57
C GLY A 80 20.13 10.29 -9.08
N PHE A 81 19.22 9.87 -8.20
CA PHE A 81 18.17 10.72 -7.65
C PHE A 81 18.73 11.97 -6.96
N ASP A 82 18.20 13.13 -7.34
CA ASP A 82 18.61 14.43 -6.75
C ASP A 82 17.78 14.74 -5.49
N PHE A 83 18.29 14.39 -4.34
CA PHE A 83 17.66 14.65 -3.03
C PHE A 83 17.51 16.14 -2.70
N SER A 84 18.11 17.03 -3.48
CA SER A 84 18.01 18.49 -3.27
C SER A 84 16.74 19.09 -3.89
N LYS A 85 16.08 18.40 -4.82
CA LYS A 85 14.91 18.87 -5.57
C LYS A 85 13.62 18.22 -5.09
N PRO A 86 12.48 18.96 -5.14
CA PRO A 86 11.17 18.36 -4.91
C PRO A 86 10.84 17.31 -5.98
N ALA A 87 10.41 16.11 -5.56
CA ALA A 87 10.09 14.99 -6.43
C ALA A 87 8.65 14.51 -6.25
N PRO A 88 8.03 13.89 -7.29
CA PRO A 88 6.78 13.18 -7.14
C PRO A 88 6.95 11.96 -6.21
N LEU A 89 5.84 11.56 -5.58
CA LEU A 89 5.73 10.31 -4.82
C LEU A 89 4.67 9.41 -5.46
N TYR A 90 5.03 8.16 -5.73
CA TYR A 90 4.08 7.12 -6.11
C TYR A 90 3.85 6.20 -4.92
N VAL A 91 2.62 6.10 -4.45
CA VAL A 91 2.21 5.16 -3.40
C VAL A 91 1.69 3.91 -4.07
N TRP A 92 2.40 2.79 -3.91
CA TRP A 92 2.02 1.51 -4.49
C TRP A 92 1.52 0.55 -3.42
N LEU A 93 0.24 0.21 -3.49
CA LEU A 93 -0.41 -0.72 -2.59
C LEU A 93 -0.33 -2.15 -3.15
N HIS A 94 0.23 -3.06 -2.35
CA HIS A 94 0.47 -4.44 -2.76
C HIS A 94 -0.80 -5.31 -2.78
N GLY A 95 -0.75 -6.43 -3.50
CA GLY A 95 -1.79 -7.44 -3.51
C GLY A 95 -1.82 -8.29 -2.23
N ARG A 96 -2.84 -9.16 -2.12
CA ARG A 96 -2.99 -10.07 -0.99
C ARG A 96 -1.88 -11.11 -0.94
N GLY A 97 -1.40 -11.40 0.25
CA GLY A 97 -0.45 -12.47 0.49
C GLY A 97 -0.63 -12.99 1.91
N ASP A 98 -1.44 -14.04 2.10
CA ASP A 98 -1.84 -14.56 3.42
C ASP A 98 -0.66 -15.02 4.29
N LYS A 99 0.49 -15.28 3.66
CA LYS A 99 1.74 -15.65 4.33
C LYS A 99 2.81 -14.55 4.24
N THR A 100 2.42 -13.36 3.82
CA THR A 100 3.32 -12.20 3.71
C THR A 100 3.26 -11.42 5.01
N THR A 101 3.97 -11.90 6.03
CA THR A 101 4.13 -11.21 7.31
C THR A 101 5.07 -10.00 7.17
N ASP A 102 5.22 -9.21 8.25
CA ASP A 102 6.20 -8.09 8.32
C ASP A 102 7.58 -8.51 7.78
N MET A 103 8.07 -9.67 8.24
CA MET A 103 9.38 -10.20 7.86
C MET A 103 9.49 -10.48 6.36
N HIS A 104 8.47 -11.07 5.76
CA HIS A 104 8.43 -11.33 4.31
C HIS A 104 8.37 -10.04 3.51
N PHE A 105 7.49 -9.12 3.92
CA PHE A 105 7.35 -7.82 3.30
C PHE A 105 8.68 -7.07 3.32
N ILE A 106 9.34 -6.97 4.48
CA ILE A 106 10.65 -6.34 4.63
C ILE A 106 11.68 -6.97 3.69
N HIS A 107 11.81 -8.30 3.72
CA HIS A 107 12.76 -9.00 2.85
C HIS A 107 12.46 -8.78 1.36
N GLN A 108 11.18 -8.79 0.98
CA GLN A 108 10.77 -8.53 -0.40
C GLN A 108 11.16 -7.10 -0.82
N ARG A 109 10.94 -6.11 0.03
CA ARG A 109 11.30 -4.72 -0.26
C ARG A 109 12.82 -4.47 -0.23
N MET A 110 13.59 -5.32 0.46
CA MET A 110 15.05 -5.28 0.40
C MET A 110 15.63 -5.89 -0.89
N THR A 111 14.90 -6.79 -1.56
CA THR A 111 15.48 -7.67 -2.58
C THR A 111 14.79 -7.65 -3.94
N ARG A 112 13.59 -7.09 -4.03
CA ARG A 112 12.79 -7.11 -5.28
C ARG A 112 12.26 -5.73 -5.61
N GLN A 113 12.51 -5.31 -6.84
CA GLN A 113 11.88 -4.13 -7.43
C GLN A 113 10.37 -4.35 -7.59
N GLY A 114 9.59 -3.29 -7.43
CA GLY A 114 8.14 -3.29 -7.66
C GLY A 114 7.77 -3.24 -9.13
N GLN A 115 6.47 -3.13 -9.38
CA GLN A 115 5.89 -3.10 -10.72
C GLN A 115 5.97 -1.70 -11.37
N VAL A 116 6.19 -0.68 -10.55
CA VAL A 116 6.28 0.72 -10.98
C VAL A 116 7.62 1.27 -10.52
N ALA A 117 8.42 1.75 -11.45
CA ALA A 117 9.75 2.29 -11.18
C ALA A 117 10.04 3.51 -12.08
N PRO A 118 9.40 4.67 -11.83
CA PRO A 118 9.62 5.88 -12.62
C PRO A 118 11.03 6.43 -12.37
N GLU A 119 11.67 6.97 -13.41
CA GLU A 119 13.04 7.47 -13.34
C GLU A 119 13.20 8.75 -12.50
N ASN A 120 12.13 9.50 -12.26
CA ASN A 120 12.17 10.82 -11.63
C ASN A 120 11.29 10.96 -10.39
N ALA A 121 10.85 9.86 -9.80
CA ALA A 121 10.00 9.85 -8.62
C ALA A 121 10.43 8.77 -7.63
N ILE A 122 10.09 8.97 -6.36
CA ILE A 122 10.20 7.91 -5.34
C ILE A 122 8.93 7.07 -5.40
N VAL A 123 9.08 5.75 -5.30
CA VAL A 123 7.95 4.84 -5.05
C VAL A 123 7.99 4.39 -3.61
N VAL A 124 6.88 4.55 -2.90
CA VAL A 124 6.70 4.03 -1.55
C VAL A 124 5.73 2.86 -1.54
N HIS A 125 6.09 1.83 -0.80
CA HIS A 125 5.30 0.63 -0.55
C HIS A 125 4.94 0.57 0.92
N PRO A 126 3.75 1.03 1.35
CA PRO A 126 3.24 0.82 2.70
C PRO A 126 2.99 -0.67 2.95
N PHE A 127 3.14 -1.12 4.19
CA PHE A 127 2.81 -2.49 4.58
C PHE A 127 1.30 -2.70 4.73
N GLY A 128 0.57 -1.67 5.18
CA GLY A 128 -0.88 -1.70 5.32
C GLY A 128 -1.38 -2.66 6.39
N ARG A 129 -0.54 -2.98 7.37
CA ARG A 129 -0.88 -3.90 8.47
C ARG A 129 -1.34 -5.29 7.98
N HIS A 130 -0.56 -5.88 7.06
CA HIS A 130 -0.83 -7.20 6.49
C HIS A 130 -2.05 -7.22 5.52
N CYS A 131 -2.85 -8.29 5.52
CA CYS A 131 -3.95 -8.52 4.57
C CYS A 131 -5.28 -7.86 5.01
N MET A 132 -5.25 -6.67 5.59
CA MET A 132 -6.44 -5.93 6.02
C MET A 132 -7.16 -5.19 4.89
N GLY A 133 -6.70 -5.30 3.64
CA GLY A 133 -7.26 -4.56 2.50
C GLY A 133 -7.03 -3.06 2.57
N PHE A 134 -6.02 -2.62 3.31
CA PHE A 134 -5.72 -1.20 3.60
C PHE A 134 -6.90 -0.48 4.28
N LYS A 135 -7.68 -1.19 5.08
CA LYS A 135 -8.82 -0.65 5.84
C LYS A 135 -8.44 -0.44 7.30
N SER A 136 -9.20 0.38 8.02
CA SER A 136 -9.01 0.65 9.44
C SER A 136 -7.56 1.05 9.79
N ALA A 137 -6.85 0.28 10.61
CA ALA A 137 -5.45 0.54 10.92
C ALA A 137 -4.53 0.50 9.68
N GLY A 138 -4.87 -0.29 8.65
CA GLY A 138 -4.13 -0.33 7.39
C GLY A 138 -4.30 0.94 6.55
N GLU A 139 -5.44 1.62 6.65
CA GLU A 139 -5.68 2.92 6.05
C GLU A 139 -4.82 4.01 6.70
N ILE A 140 -4.79 4.04 8.02
CA ILE A 140 -3.93 4.95 8.77
C ILE A 140 -2.45 4.69 8.48
N ASP A 141 -2.04 3.42 8.40
CA ASP A 141 -0.67 3.03 8.04
C ASP A 141 -0.21 3.64 6.70
N VAL A 142 -1.08 3.66 5.69
CA VAL A 142 -0.76 4.30 4.40
C VAL A 142 -0.55 5.80 4.57
N LEU A 143 -1.42 6.48 5.30
CA LEU A 143 -1.33 7.94 5.51
C LEU A 143 -0.10 8.32 6.33
N GLU A 144 0.17 7.61 7.43
CA GLU A 144 1.37 7.81 8.27
C GLU A 144 2.65 7.54 7.48
N CYS A 145 2.65 6.51 6.64
CA CYS A 145 3.78 6.21 5.76
C CYS A 145 4.07 7.34 4.78
N VAL A 146 3.03 7.88 4.11
CA VAL A 146 3.15 9.01 3.18
C VAL A 146 3.65 10.26 3.90
N GLN A 147 3.11 10.55 5.08
CA GLN A 147 3.56 11.66 5.92
C GLN A 147 5.04 11.51 6.27
N HIS A 148 5.44 10.35 6.80
CA HIS A 148 6.82 10.09 7.20
C HIS A 148 7.80 10.21 6.02
N VAL A 149 7.43 9.74 4.82
CA VAL A 149 8.24 9.93 3.61
C VAL A 149 8.37 11.41 3.27
N SER A 150 7.28 12.17 3.35
CA SER A 150 7.26 13.60 3.02
C SER A 150 8.08 14.44 4.01
N GLU A 151 8.20 14.01 5.26
CA GLU A 151 9.05 14.67 6.28
C GLU A 151 10.55 14.41 6.09
N HIS A 152 10.91 13.26 5.48
CA HIS A 152 12.31 12.83 5.34
C HIS A 152 12.91 13.05 3.95
N TYR A 153 12.06 13.21 2.94
CA TYR A 153 12.45 13.45 1.55
C TYR A 153 11.76 14.71 1.02
N LYS A 154 12.40 15.41 0.10
CA LYS A 154 11.77 16.55 -0.57
C LYS A 154 10.67 16.09 -1.53
N ILE A 155 9.52 15.74 -1.00
CA ILE A 155 8.34 15.39 -1.82
C ILE A 155 7.59 16.68 -2.20
N ASP A 156 7.20 16.78 -3.47
CA ASP A 156 6.17 17.74 -3.88
C ASP A 156 4.79 17.16 -3.55
N THR A 157 4.21 17.61 -2.44
CA THR A 157 2.93 17.11 -1.94
C THR A 157 1.76 17.29 -2.89
N ARG A 158 1.92 18.13 -3.94
CA ARG A 158 0.94 18.27 -5.03
C ARG A 158 1.09 17.23 -6.12
N ARG A 159 2.07 16.34 -6.01
CA ARG A 159 2.37 15.27 -6.99
C ARG A 159 2.51 13.92 -6.31
N ILE A 160 1.54 13.57 -5.45
CA ILE A 160 1.45 12.25 -4.82
C ILE A 160 0.36 11.45 -5.56
N ALA A 161 0.75 10.37 -6.24
CA ALA A 161 -0.17 9.48 -6.94
C ALA A 161 -0.38 8.19 -6.13
N LEU A 162 -1.62 7.73 -6.05
CA LEU A 162 -2.00 6.50 -5.36
C LEU A 162 -2.32 5.40 -6.36
N MET A 163 -1.67 4.26 -6.26
CA MET A 163 -1.86 3.13 -7.15
C MET A 163 -1.85 1.81 -6.38
N GLY A 164 -2.47 0.79 -6.93
CA GLY A 164 -2.40 -0.55 -6.35
C GLY A 164 -3.07 -1.59 -7.22
N PHE A 165 -2.78 -2.86 -6.95
CA PHE A 165 -3.34 -3.97 -7.71
C PHE A 165 -3.95 -5.03 -6.79
N SER A 166 -5.06 -5.66 -7.21
CA SER A 166 -5.79 -6.67 -6.44
C SER A 166 -6.25 -6.09 -5.07
N MET A 167 -5.82 -6.62 -3.94
CA MET A 167 -6.09 -6.03 -2.62
C MET A 167 -5.64 -4.56 -2.57
N GLY A 168 -4.49 -4.23 -3.17
CA GLY A 168 -4.03 -2.84 -3.30
C GLY A 168 -4.91 -2.00 -4.22
N GLY A 169 -5.53 -2.60 -5.23
CA GLY A 169 -6.53 -1.93 -6.07
C GLY A 169 -7.77 -1.54 -5.26
N ALA A 170 -8.23 -2.42 -4.36
CA ALA A 170 -9.29 -2.09 -3.41
C ALA A 170 -8.87 -0.93 -2.48
N GLY A 171 -7.64 -0.97 -1.95
CA GLY A 171 -7.05 0.12 -1.17
C GLY A 171 -7.03 1.44 -1.93
N ALA A 172 -6.59 1.41 -3.20
CA ALA A 172 -6.56 2.60 -4.04
C ALA A 172 -7.96 3.18 -4.30
N TRP A 173 -8.98 2.33 -4.44
CA TRP A 173 -10.36 2.78 -4.57
C TRP A 173 -10.83 3.55 -3.34
N HIS A 174 -10.80 2.94 -2.14
CA HIS A 174 -11.37 3.59 -0.96
C HIS A 174 -10.49 4.74 -0.43
N LEU A 175 -9.16 4.60 -0.39
CA LEU A 175 -8.26 5.68 0.01
C LEU A 175 -8.34 6.87 -0.96
N GLY A 176 -8.49 6.59 -2.26
CA GLY A 176 -8.72 7.62 -3.27
C GLY A 176 -10.01 8.40 -3.01
N ALA A 177 -11.09 7.71 -2.64
CA ALA A 177 -12.38 8.33 -2.39
C ALA A 177 -12.49 8.99 -1.01
N HIS A 178 -11.88 8.42 0.04
CA HIS A 178 -11.90 8.97 1.39
C HIS A 178 -11.01 10.21 1.53
N TYR A 179 -9.87 10.24 0.85
CA TYR A 179 -8.83 11.29 0.96
C TYR A 179 -8.51 11.90 -0.40
N ALA A 180 -9.53 12.23 -1.18
CA ALA A 180 -9.39 12.69 -2.55
C ALA A 180 -8.51 13.95 -2.70
N ASP A 181 -8.37 14.75 -1.66
CA ASP A 181 -7.52 15.94 -1.57
C ASP A 181 -6.02 15.63 -1.37
N GLN A 182 -5.68 14.40 -0.99
CA GLN A 182 -4.29 13.98 -0.76
C GLN A 182 -3.57 13.51 -2.04
N TRP A 183 -4.32 13.21 -3.11
CA TRP A 183 -3.79 12.58 -4.31
C TRP A 183 -3.92 13.45 -5.54
N VAL A 184 -2.89 13.46 -6.38
CA VAL A 184 -2.97 14.11 -7.70
C VAL A 184 -3.62 13.21 -8.74
N ALA A 185 -3.57 11.89 -8.55
CA ALA A 185 -4.20 10.90 -9.40
C ALA A 185 -4.35 9.57 -8.66
N VAL A 186 -5.32 8.75 -9.08
CA VAL A 186 -5.55 7.42 -8.53
C VAL A 186 -5.64 6.38 -9.64
N GLY A 187 -4.91 5.27 -9.46
CA GLY A 187 -4.84 4.14 -10.38
C GLY A 187 -5.21 2.81 -9.72
N PRO A 188 -6.49 2.50 -9.49
CA PRO A 188 -6.92 1.22 -8.95
C PRO A 188 -6.88 0.15 -10.03
N GLY A 189 -6.10 -0.91 -9.80
CA GLY A 189 -6.00 -2.08 -10.66
C GLY A 189 -6.72 -3.30 -10.06
N ALA A 190 -7.71 -3.85 -10.75
CA ALA A 190 -8.50 -4.99 -10.28
C ALA A 190 -9.10 -4.73 -8.86
N GLY A 191 -9.17 -5.73 -7.99
CA GLY A 191 -9.58 -5.54 -6.61
C GLY A 191 -11.08 -5.66 -6.37
N PHE A 192 -11.59 -4.89 -5.44
CA PHE A 192 -13.02 -4.80 -5.13
C PHE A 192 -13.36 -3.36 -4.69
N ALA A 193 -14.58 -2.94 -5.00
CA ALA A 193 -15.04 -1.58 -4.68
C ALA A 193 -16.35 -1.59 -3.85
N GLU A 194 -17.02 -2.73 -3.77
CA GLU A 194 -18.31 -2.88 -3.12
C GLU A 194 -18.48 -4.30 -2.59
N THR A 195 -19.14 -4.45 -1.44
CA THR A 195 -19.20 -5.71 -0.69
C THR A 195 -20.09 -6.73 -1.35
N LYS A 196 -21.34 -6.37 -1.69
CA LYS A 196 -22.37 -7.33 -2.12
C LYS A 196 -22.00 -8.10 -3.39
N GLU A 197 -21.58 -7.38 -4.43
CA GLU A 197 -21.20 -7.98 -5.70
C GLU A 197 -19.87 -8.73 -5.59
N TYR A 198 -18.93 -8.22 -4.78
CA TYR A 198 -17.65 -8.89 -4.59
C TYR A 198 -17.78 -10.27 -3.96
N ILE A 199 -18.56 -10.39 -2.87
CA ILE A 199 -18.80 -11.69 -2.21
C ILE A 199 -19.96 -12.47 -2.80
N LYS A 200 -20.63 -11.93 -3.84
CA LYS A 200 -21.72 -12.59 -4.59
C LYS A 200 -22.87 -13.06 -3.70
N LEU A 201 -23.22 -12.24 -2.70
CA LEU A 201 -24.36 -12.52 -1.83
C LEU A 201 -25.68 -12.54 -2.62
N GLN A 202 -26.50 -13.55 -2.36
CA GLN A 202 -27.90 -13.53 -2.77
C GLN A 202 -28.74 -12.77 -1.74
N THR A 203 -29.89 -12.27 -2.15
CA THR A 203 -30.72 -11.41 -1.27
C THR A 203 -31.12 -12.10 0.03
N GLU A 204 -31.35 -13.41 -0.03
CA GLU A 204 -31.68 -14.27 1.12
C GLU A 204 -30.53 -14.41 2.14
N ASP A 205 -29.29 -14.20 1.68
CA ASP A 205 -28.08 -14.31 2.51
C ASP A 205 -27.65 -12.95 3.09
N TYR A 206 -28.41 -11.89 2.84
CA TYR A 206 -28.04 -10.57 3.35
C TYR A 206 -28.11 -10.56 4.87
N PRO A 207 -27.05 -10.06 5.55
CA PRO A 207 -27.07 -9.91 6.98
C PRO A 207 -28.07 -8.83 7.41
N ALA A 208 -28.28 -8.67 8.71
CA ALA A 208 -29.14 -7.63 9.28
C ALA A 208 -28.78 -6.24 8.74
N GLU A 209 -29.77 -5.36 8.62
CA GLU A 209 -29.64 -4.03 8.00
C GLU A 209 -28.48 -3.19 8.58
N TYR A 210 -28.25 -3.26 9.90
CA TYR A 210 -27.17 -2.52 10.52
C TYR A 210 -25.77 -2.99 10.03
N VAL A 211 -25.60 -4.28 9.72
CA VAL A 211 -24.36 -4.80 9.12
C VAL A 211 -24.20 -4.27 7.70
N GLN A 212 -25.29 -4.26 6.92
CA GLN A 212 -25.25 -3.69 5.56
C GLN A 212 -24.91 -2.19 5.57
N THR A 213 -25.41 -1.45 6.57
CA THR A 213 -25.06 -0.05 6.79
C THR A 213 -23.56 0.11 7.07
N LEU A 214 -22.94 -0.79 7.85
CA LEU A 214 -21.51 -0.76 8.12
C LEU A 214 -20.63 -1.05 6.88
N TRP A 215 -21.11 -1.80 5.90
CA TRP A 215 -20.40 -1.96 4.62
C TRP A 215 -20.18 -0.61 3.94
N GLY A 216 -21.13 0.31 4.10
CA GLY A 216 -21.06 1.65 3.56
C GLY A 216 -19.83 2.45 3.98
N MET A 217 -19.12 2.04 5.03
CA MET A 217 -17.84 2.67 5.43
C MET A 217 -16.76 2.50 4.35
N TYR A 218 -16.78 1.40 3.60
CA TYR A 218 -15.76 1.07 2.60
C TYR A 218 -16.32 0.72 1.21
N ASP A 219 -17.63 0.75 1.04
CA ASP A 219 -18.25 0.59 -0.28
C ASP A 219 -18.12 1.90 -1.06
N VAL A 220 -17.16 1.91 -1.98
CA VAL A 220 -16.68 3.11 -2.69
C VAL A 220 -17.76 3.82 -3.53
N PRO A 221 -18.77 3.13 -4.10
CA PRO A 221 -19.87 3.82 -4.78
C PRO A 221 -20.54 4.91 -3.95
N ASN A 222 -20.58 4.76 -2.62
CA ASN A 222 -21.15 5.78 -1.72
C ASN A 222 -20.36 7.09 -1.70
N TYR A 223 -19.11 7.07 -2.13
CA TYR A 223 -18.16 8.18 -2.13
C TYR A 223 -17.74 8.62 -3.54
N VAL A 224 -18.40 8.12 -4.57
CA VAL A 224 -18.00 8.34 -5.97
C VAL A 224 -17.82 9.81 -6.34
N ARG A 225 -18.63 10.71 -5.75
CA ARG A 225 -18.54 12.16 -6.00
C ARG A 225 -17.21 12.77 -5.55
N ASN A 226 -16.55 12.20 -4.56
CA ASN A 226 -15.24 12.66 -4.11
C ASN A 226 -14.16 12.47 -5.18
N LEU A 227 -14.38 11.54 -6.12
CA LEU A 227 -13.44 11.24 -7.21
C LEU A 227 -13.60 12.16 -8.43
N PHE A 228 -14.61 13.03 -8.50
CA PHE A 228 -14.88 13.82 -9.72
C PHE A 228 -13.80 14.85 -10.05
N ASN A 229 -13.15 15.39 -9.04
CA ASN A 229 -12.02 16.33 -9.23
C ASN A 229 -10.66 15.65 -9.11
N LEU A 230 -10.63 14.33 -8.99
CA LEU A 230 -9.42 13.52 -8.87
C LEU A 230 -9.27 12.65 -10.13
N PRO A 231 -8.25 12.87 -10.96
CA PRO A 231 -7.96 12.01 -12.09
C PRO A 231 -7.87 10.54 -11.64
N THR A 232 -8.84 9.72 -12.07
CA THR A 232 -8.94 8.30 -11.69
C THR A 232 -8.99 7.46 -12.96
N ILE A 233 -8.09 6.46 -13.06
CA ILE A 233 -8.05 5.52 -14.18
C ILE A 233 -8.08 4.11 -13.62
N ALA A 234 -9.16 3.37 -13.86
CA ALA A 234 -9.25 1.96 -13.50
C ALA A 234 -8.48 1.08 -14.49
N TYR A 235 -7.89 -0.01 -14.01
CA TYR A 235 -7.28 -1.04 -14.82
C TYR A 235 -7.83 -2.43 -14.44
N SER A 236 -8.10 -3.26 -15.44
CA SER A 236 -8.48 -4.68 -15.26
C SER A 236 -7.96 -5.53 -16.41
N GLY A 237 -7.69 -6.79 -16.15
CA GLY A 237 -7.51 -7.78 -17.22
C GLY A 237 -8.87 -8.17 -17.81
N GLU A 238 -8.90 -8.49 -19.09
CA GLU A 238 -10.12 -8.91 -19.81
C GLU A 238 -10.72 -10.20 -19.22
N LEU A 239 -9.86 -11.11 -18.74
CA LEU A 239 -10.24 -12.40 -18.16
C LEU A 239 -10.26 -12.37 -16.62
N ASP A 240 -9.92 -11.26 -16.03
CA ASP A 240 -9.87 -11.13 -14.56
C ASP A 240 -11.28 -11.01 -13.99
N LYS A 241 -11.63 -11.93 -13.08
CA LYS A 241 -12.91 -11.86 -12.35
C LYS A 241 -13.07 -10.58 -11.52
N GLN A 242 -11.97 -9.91 -11.18
CA GLN A 242 -11.96 -8.64 -10.43
C GLN A 242 -12.25 -7.41 -11.31
N ILE A 243 -12.44 -7.58 -12.62
CA ILE A 243 -12.99 -6.52 -13.49
C ILE A 243 -14.31 -5.95 -12.95
N GLN A 244 -15.04 -6.76 -12.18
CA GLN A 244 -16.27 -6.38 -11.50
C GLN A 244 -16.12 -5.10 -10.67
N ALA A 245 -14.98 -4.87 -10.01
CA ALA A 245 -14.75 -3.66 -9.21
C ALA A 245 -14.85 -2.38 -10.07
N ALA A 246 -14.18 -2.36 -11.22
CA ALA A 246 -14.26 -1.24 -12.15
C ALA A 246 -15.67 -1.08 -12.73
N GLN A 247 -16.35 -2.19 -13.06
CA GLN A 247 -17.73 -2.16 -13.57
C GLN A 247 -18.74 -1.58 -12.56
N VAL A 248 -18.59 -1.90 -11.27
CA VAL A 248 -19.38 -1.28 -10.19
C VAL A 248 -19.17 0.22 -10.18
N MET A 249 -17.92 0.66 -10.24
CA MET A 249 -17.58 2.08 -10.21
C MET A 249 -18.00 2.80 -11.50
N GLU A 250 -17.92 2.16 -12.68
CA GLU A 250 -18.47 2.71 -13.93
C GLU A 250 -19.96 3.02 -13.82
N ARG A 251 -20.74 2.09 -13.22
CA ARG A 251 -22.17 2.31 -12.96
C ARG A 251 -22.40 3.46 -11.98
N ALA A 252 -21.59 3.55 -10.92
CA ALA A 252 -21.69 4.63 -9.95
C ALA A 252 -21.36 6.00 -10.58
N TYR A 253 -20.33 6.10 -11.39
CA TYR A 253 -20.00 7.32 -12.15
C TYR A 253 -21.13 7.69 -13.12
N GLN A 254 -21.68 6.73 -13.87
CA GLN A 254 -22.75 6.94 -14.82
C GLN A 254 -24.03 7.43 -14.13
N ALA A 255 -24.38 6.91 -12.94
CA ALA A 255 -25.51 7.35 -12.17
C ALA A 255 -25.42 8.82 -11.76
N GLU A 256 -24.22 9.36 -11.62
CA GLU A 256 -23.94 10.76 -11.32
C GLU A 256 -23.66 11.60 -12.58
N GLY A 257 -23.87 11.05 -13.77
CA GLY A 257 -23.66 11.77 -15.04
C GLY A 257 -22.21 11.93 -15.48
N ALA A 258 -21.29 11.17 -14.87
CA ALA A 258 -19.85 11.19 -15.18
C ALA A 258 -19.39 9.89 -15.85
N LYS A 259 -18.13 9.86 -16.31
CA LYS A 259 -17.53 8.69 -16.94
C LYS A 259 -16.21 8.35 -16.27
N LEU A 260 -16.03 7.09 -15.90
CA LEU A 260 -14.78 6.54 -15.41
C LEU A 260 -13.91 6.05 -16.59
N PRO A 261 -12.69 6.55 -16.79
CA PRO A 261 -11.72 5.92 -17.69
C PRO A 261 -11.35 4.53 -17.17
N HIS A 262 -11.52 3.51 -18.02
CA HIS A 262 -11.18 2.13 -17.69
C HIS A 262 -10.33 1.53 -18.79
N ILE A 263 -9.13 1.08 -18.45
CA ILE A 263 -8.20 0.38 -19.33
C ILE A 263 -8.36 -1.12 -19.10
N ILE A 264 -8.62 -1.87 -20.18
CA ILE A 264 -8.75 -3.33 -20.15
C ILE A 264 -7.55 -3.94 -20.88
N GLY A 265 -6.74 -4.72 -20.15
CA GLY A 265 -5.62 -5.47 -20.71
C GLY A 265 -6.12 -6.70 -21.46
N PRO A 266 -5.84 -6.80 -22.78
CA PRO A 266 -6.36 -7.92 -23.58
C PRO A 266 -5.69 -9.25 -23.20
N GLY A 267 -6.49 -10.32 -23.09
CA GLY A 267 -6.02 -11.68 -22.81
C GLY A 267 -5.40 -11.90 -21.41
N MET A 268 -5.59 -10.96 -20.50
CA MET A 268 -5.08 -11.04 -19.12
C MET A 268 -6.20 -11.23 -18.10
#